data_b6924997e740619a0d56078760749424
#
_entry.id   b6924997e740619a0d56078760749424
#
_cell.length_a   1.000
_cell.length_b   1.000
_cell.length_c   1.000
_cell.angle_alpha   90.00
_cell.angle_beta   90.00
_cell.angle_gamma   90.00
#
_symmetry.space_group_name_H-M   'P 1'
#
loop_
_entity.id
_entity.type
_entity.pdbx_description
1 polymer ?
#
loop_
_entity_poly.entity_id
_entity_poly.type
_entity_poly.pdbx_seq_one_letter_code
_entity_poly.pdbx_strand_id
1 'polypeptide(L)'
;MRYEHDSTATVLADSYNGKKLNSPNDVVAHPDGSYWFTDPPYGGQLYEGEPDGAGGPSNAAGKLNPRIGQPAGFVPGKRELPTNCYRIDPSGRIDLVVSEDQVPDPNGLAFSPDYTKLYVISTGKGPGDTDPGGKGDMSVFDVSADNKLANQKRFSDFMIDGVKCGPDGVRCDVNGNLWVSSNAGRHVGYSGVTVWAPSGQLIGRIRLPEVCGNICFGGPKRNRLFMAASQSLYAVYTATQGAAPG
;
A
#
# COMPACT_ATOMS: atom_id res chain seq x y z
N MET A 1 1.53 14.50 0.84
CA MET A 1 2.44 15.68 0.79
C MET A 1 3.60 15.37 -0.13
N ARG A 2 4.19 16.39 -0.77
CA ARG A 2 5.43 16.30 -1.53
C ARG A 2 6.49 17.16 -0.82
N TYR A 3 7.67 16.59 -0.59
CA TYR A 3 8.82 17.33 -0.08
C TYR A 3 9.56 18.00 -1.24
N GLU A 4 9.81 19.27 -1.12
CA GLU A 4 10.49 20.08 -2.13
C GLU A 4 12.02 20.10 -1.88
N HIS A 5 12.79 20.53 -2.87
CA HIS A 5 14.25 20.57 -2.77
C HIS A 5 14.76 21.58 -1.71
N ASP A 6 13.97 22.55 -1.35
CA ASP A 6 14.27 23.55 -0.30
C ASP A 6 13.86 23.07 1.11
N SER A 7 13.50 21.78 1.25
CA SER A 7 13.02 21.14 2.48
C SER A 7 11.65 21.62 2.96
N THR A 8 10.91 22.37 2.16
CA THR A 8 9.50 22.64 2.42
C THR A 8 8.62 21.47 2.05
N ALA A 9 7.38 21.46 2.50
CA ALA A 9 6.41 20.42 2.17
C ALA A 9 5.16 21.05 1.55
N THR A 10 4.76 20.54 0.39
CA THR A 10 3.52 20.93 -0.30
C THR A 10 2.44 19.90 -0.05
N VAL A 11 1.29 20.32 0.47
CA VAL A 11 0.09 19.47 0.55
C VAL A 11 -0.52 19.38 -0.85
N LEU A 12 -0.50 18.21 -1.46
CA LEU A 12 -1.08 17.98 -2.79
C LEU A 12 -2.58 17.77 -2.73
N ALA A 13 -3.06 17.04 -1.70
CA ALA A 13 -4.46 16.82 -1.43
C ALA A 13 -4.68 16.52 0.06
N ASP A 14 -5.82 16.96 0.58
CA ASP A 14 -6.33 16.66 1.92
C ASP A 14 -7.83 16.28 1.89
N SER A 15 -8.48 16.50 0.76
CA SER A 15 -9.92 16.32 0.62
C SER A 15 -10.29 15.91 -0.81
N TYR A 16 -11.45 15.28 -0.97
CA TYR A 16 -12.08 14.96 -2.24
C TYR A 16 -13.56 15.34 -2.19
N ASN A 17 -14.04 16.17 -3.14
CA ASN A 17 -15.41 16.69 -3.18
C ASN A 17 -15.87 17.33 -1.85
N GLY A 18 -14.97 18.07 -1.20
CA GLY A 18 -15.24 18.77 0.05
C GLY A 18 -15.29 17.88 1.30
N LYS A 19 -14.96 16.58 1.17
CA LYS A 19 -14.87 15.63 2.27
C LYS A 19 -13.42 15.26 2.53
N LYS A 20 -13.06 15.11 3.79
CA LYS A 20 -11.71 14.78 4.22
C LYS A 20 -11.29 13.39 3.73
N LEU A 21 -10.07 13.25 3.23
CA LEU A 21 -9.46 11.94 2.95
C LEU A 21 -9.34 11.12 4.23
N ASN A 22 -9.38 9.79 4.10
CA ASN A 22 -9.30 8.89 5.25
C ASN A 22 -7.88 8.88 5.85
N SER A 23 -6.98 8.17 5.23
CA SER A 23 -5.58 8.08 5.63
C SER A 23 -4.72 7.62 4.45
N PRO A 24 -4.37 8.53 3.51
CA PRO A 24 -3.57 8.17 2.34
C PRO A 24 -2.36 7.33 2.71
N ASN A 25 -2.20 6.18 2.06
CA ASN A 25 -1.26 5.15 2.45
C ASN A 25 -0.09 5.00 1.47
N ASP A 26 -0.31 4.44 0.28
CA ASP A 26 0.75 4.27 -0.72
C ASP A 26 0.52 5.18 -1.94
N VAL A 27 1.61 5.52 -2.64
CA VAL A 27 1.59 6.45 -3.77
C VAL A 27 2.58 6.01 -4.84
N VAL A 28 2.16 6.15 -6.11
CA VAL A 28 3.05 5.97 -7.27
C VAL A 28 2.94 7.17 -8.21
N ALA A 29 4.08 7.52 -8.79
CA ALA A 29 4.15 8.56 -9.81
C ALA A 29 3.90 7.95 -11.20
N HIS A 30 3.28 8.74 -12.09
CA HIS A 30 3.08 8.39 -13.48
C HIS A 30 3.85 9.37 -14.38
N PRO A 31 4.34 8.95 -15.57
CA PRO A 31 5.14 9.80 -16.46
C PRO A 31 4.45 11.07 -16.93
N ASP A 32 3.13 11.12 -16.92
CA ASP A 32 2.35 12.33 -17.23
C ASP A 32 2.38 13.41 -16.14
N GLY A 33 3.13 13.16 -15.05
CA GLY A 33 3.24 14.05 -13.91
C GLY A 33 2.14 13.88 -12.86
N SER A 34 1.22 12.92 -13.04
CA SER A 34 0.18 12.62 -12.03
C SER A 34 0.71 11.71 -10.93
N TYR A 35 0.04 11.75 -9.77
CA TYR A 35 0.24 10.85 -8.64
C TYR A 35 -1.01 10.03 -8.41
N TRP A 36 -0.84 8.73 -8.22
CA TRP A 36 -1.93 7.80 -7.92
C TRP A 36 -1.72 7.28 -6.51
N PHE A 37 -2.75 7.31 -5.68
CA PHE A 37 -2.61 6.94 -4.27
C PHE A 37 -3.83 6.20 -3.75
N THR A 38 -3.62 5.43 -2.69
CA THR A 38 -4.65 4.70 -1.97
C THR A 38 -5.06 5.46 -0.71
N ASP A 39 -6.34 5.39 -0.34
CA ASP A 39 -6.90 6.08 0.81
C ASP A 39 -7.72 5.12 1.71
N PRO A 40 -7.05 4.11 2.32
CA PRO A 40 -7.67 3.17 3.24
C PRO A 40 -7.96 3.82 4.60
N PRO A 41 -8.66 3.13 5.53
CA PRO A 41 -9.00 3.68 6.83
C PRO A 41 -7.96 3.41 7.92
N TYR A 42 -6.74 2.94 7.57
CA TYR A 42 -5.80 2.40 8.55
C TYR A 42 -5.36 3.40 9.62
N GLY A 43 -5.17 4.66 9.25
CA GLY A 43 -4.88 5.72 10.22
C GLY A 43 -5.96 5.83 11.29
N GLY A 44 -7.24 5.84 10.86
CA GLY A 44 -8.39 5.87 11.75
C GLY A 44 -8.53 4.61 12.60
N GLN A 45 -8.38 3.45 11.98
CA GLN A 45 -8.57 2.16 12.66
C GLN A 45 -7.41 1.78 13.58
N LEU A 46 -6.18 2.02 13.16
CA LEU A 46 -4.99 1.60 13.88
C LEU A 46 -4.53 2.62 14.94
N TYR A 47 -4.78 3.90 14.69
CA TYR A 47 -4.29 5.00 15.54
C TYR A 47 -5.38 5.83 16.19
N GLU A 48 -6.63 5.70 15.77
CA GLU A 48 -7.78 6.48 16.22
C GLU A 48 -8.82 5.65 17.01
N GLY A 49 -8.48 4.41 17.39
CA GLY A 49 -9.36 3.54 18.20
C GLY A 49 -9.59 4.05 19.62
N GLU A 50 -10.22 3.27 20.47
CA GLU A 50 -10.48 3.63 21.87
C GLU A 50 -9.18 3.89 22.64
N PRO A 51 -9.14 4.93 23.50
CA PRO A 51 -7.96 5.23 24.30
C PRO A 51 -7.50 4.04 25.12
N ASP A 52 -6.21 3.78 25.11
CA ASP A 52 -5.58 2.89 26.07
C ASP A 52 -5.58 3.56 27.45
N GLY A 53 -6.21 2.97 28.44
CA GLY A 53 -6.27 3.50 29.78
C GLY A 53 -4.90 3.68 30.44
N ALA A 54 -3.87 2.94 30.00
CA ALA A 54 -2.49 3.06 30.45
C ALA A 54 -1.66 4.05 29.60
N GLY A 55 -2.21 4.58 28.49
CA GLY A 55 -1.50 5.48 27.57
C GLY A 55 -0.46 4.79 26.68
N GLY A 56 -0.43 3.47 26.65
CA GLY A 56 0.46 2.68 25.80
C GLY A 56 -0.03 2.52 24.35
N PRO A 57 0.75 1.87 23.48
CA PRO A 57 0.37 1.64 22.08
C PRO A 57 -0.76 0.62 21.90
N SER A 58 -1.08 -0.15 22.95
CA SER A 58 -2.22 -1.06 22.99
C SER A 58 -2.78 -1.14 24.40
N ASN A 59 -4.09 -1.26 24.53
CA ASN A 59 -4.75 -1.45 25.81
C ASN A 59 -4.86 -2.94 26.17
N ALA A 60 -5.41 -3.24 27.38
CA ALA A 60 -5.60 -4.61 27.86
C ALA A 60 -6.49 -5.47 26.93
N ALA A 61 -7.33 -4.86 26.10
CA ALA A 61 -8.13 -5.54 25.09
C ALA A 61 -7.39 -5.70 23.75
N GLY A 62 -6.12 -5.28 23.65
CA GLY A 62 -5.30 -5.38 22.46
C GLY A 62 -5.58 -4.29 21.41
N LYS A 63 -6.33 -3.24 21.75
CA LYS A 63 -6.57 -2.10 20.86
C LYS A 63 -5.37 -1.17 20.86
N LEU A 64 -5.03 -0.63 19.72
CA LEU A 64 -3.93 0.34 19.58
C LEU A 64 -4.30 1.69 20.20
N ASN A 65 -3.28 2.40 20.71
CA ASN A 65 -3.48 3.75 21.22
C ASN A 65 -3.82 4.69 20.03
N PRO A 66 -4.99 5.32 20.04
CA PRO A 66 -5.46 6.15 18.93
C PRO A 66 -4.63 7.42 18.71
N ARG A 67 -3.80 7.79 19.68
CA ARG A 67 -3.00 9.03 19.64
C ARG A 67 -1.57 8.82 19.17
N ILE A 68 -1.17 7.59 18.88
CA ILE A 68 0.17 7.33 18.35
C ILE A 68 0.28 7.98 16.97
N GLY A 69 1.22 8.92 16.85
CA GLY A 69 1.47 9.64 15.60
C GLY A 69 0.43 10.72 15.25
N GLN A 70 -0.57 10.95 16.10
CA GLN A 70 -1.58 11.97 15.86
C GLN A 70 -1.20 13.33 16.48
N PRO A 71 -1.59 14.45 15.85
CA PRO A 71 -1.41 15.77 16.44
C PRO A 71 -2.16 15.92 17.76
N ALA A 72 -1.63 16.77 18.67
CA ALA A 72 -2.33 17.11 19.90
C ALA A 72 -3.72 17.70 19.57
N GLY A 73 -4.78 17.16 20.24
CA GLY A 73 -6.15 17.61 20.00
C GLY A 73 -6.87 16.90 18.86
N PHE A 74 -6.22 15.92 18.20
CA PHE A 74 -6.90 15.08 17.24
C PHE A 74 -8.07 14.32 17.92
N VAL A 75 -9.25 14.38 17.29
CA VAL A 75 -10.44 13.64 17.73
C VAL A 75 -10.75 12.61 16.64
N PRO A 76 -10.81 11.30 16.97
CA PRO A 76 -11.22 10.29 16.01
C PRO A 76 -12.57 10.63 15.41
N GLY A 77 -12.64 10.73 14.10
CA GLY A 77 -13.86 11.05 13.38
C GLY A 77 -14.43 9.84 12.62
N LYS A 78 -15.73 9.91 12.36
CA LYS A 78 -16.33 8.97 11.42
C LYS A 78 -15.77 9.26 10.04
N ARG A 79 -15.39 8.21 9.33
CA ARG A 79 -14.96 8.24 7.93
C ARG A 79 -15.99 8.97 7.06
N GLU A 80 -15.58 9.97 6.30
CA GLU A 80 -16.45 10.75 5.41
C GLU A 80 -16.53 10.19 3.99
N LEU A 81 -15.49 9.46 3.58
CA LEU A 81 -15.36 8.85 2.26
C LEU A 81 -15.26 7.33 2.35
N PRO A 82 -15.73 6.59 1.32
CA PRO A 82 -15.36 5.20 1.14
C PRO A 82 -13.84 5.04 0.97
N THR A 83 -13.33 3.81 1.14
CA THR A 83 -11.93 3.50 0.88
C THR A 83 -11.69 3.39 -0.62
N ASN A 84 -11.00 4.34 -1.18
CA ASN A 84 -10.85 4.48 -2.63
C ASN A 84 -9.36 4.63 -3.02
N CYS A 85 -9.11 4.54 -4.34
CA CYS A 85 -7.86 5.05 -4.91
C CYS A 85 -8.17 6.30 -5.73
N TYR A 86 -7.24 7.24 -5.69
CA TYR A 86 -7.37 8.52 -6.37
C TYR A 86 -6.16 8.80 -7.27
N ARG A 87 -6.35 9.67 -8.26
CA ARG A 87 -5.33 10.25 -9.09
C ARG A 87 -5.35 11.77 -8.94
N ILE A 88 -4.20 12.36 -8.69
CA ILE A 88 -4.01 13.82 -8.77
C ILE A 88 -3.28 14.12 -10.07
N ASP A 89 -3.91 14.87 -10.95
CA ASP A 89 -3.27 15.27 -12.20
C ASP A 89 -2.33 16.49 -12.00
N PRO A 90 -1.52 16.87 -12.99
CA PRO A 90 -0.61 18.00 -12.86
C PRO A 90 -1.29 19.36 -12.58
N SER A 91 -2.59 19.49 -12.86
CA SER A 91 -3.37 20.70 -12.54
C SER A 91 -3.83 20.74 -11.07
N GLY A 92 -3.67 19.65 -10.33
CA GLY A 92 -4.18 19.47 -8.98
C GLY A 92 -5.61 18.93 -8.90
N ARG A 93 -6.23 18.58 -10.04
CA ARG A 93 -7.54 17.95 -10.04
C ARG A 93 -7.42 16.51 -9.52
N ILE A 94 -8.35 16.13 -8.65
CA ILE A 94 -8.42 14.78 -8.09
C ILE A 94 -9.55 14.01 -8.77
N ASP A 95 -9.21 12.84 -9.31
CA ASP A 95 -10.16 11.90 -9.90
C ASP A 95 -10.20 10.63 -9.04
N LEU A 96 -11.41 10.08 -8.80
CA LEU A 96 -11.58 8.74 -8.25
C LEU A 96 -11.26 7.73 -9.38
N VAL A 97 -10.35 6.80 -9.12
CA VAL A 97 -9.90 5.83 -10.14
C VAL A 97 -10.23 4.39 -9.80
N VAL A 98 -10.28 4.02 -8.51
CA VAL A 98 -10.74 2.70 -8.05
C VAL A 98 -11.64 2.92 -6.83
N SER A 99 -12.86 2.39 -6.89
CA SER A 99 -13.81 2.48 -5.78
C SER A 99 -13.62 1.36 -4.75
N GLU A 100 -14.16 1.57 -3.55
CA GLU A 100 -14.22 0.57 -2.47
C GLU A 100 -14.90 -0.74 -2.93
N ASP A 101 -15.93 -0.66 -3.77
CA ASP A 101 -16.63 -1.85 -4.31
C ASP A 101 -15.71 -2.69 -5.20
N GLN A 102 -14.77 -2.06 -5.91
CA GLN A 102 -13.81 -2.74 -6.76
C GLN A 102 -12.67 -3.34 -5.92
N VAL A 103 -12.05 -2.53 -5.08
CA VAL A 103 -10.93 -2.93 -4.21
C VAL A 103 -11.16 -2.33 -2.82
N PRO A 104 -11.81 -3.07 -1.89
CA PRO A 104 -11.98 -2.61 -0.52
C PRO A 104 -10.63 -2.54 0.21
N ASP A 105 -10.47 -1.58 1.08
CA ASP A 105 -9.26 -1.33 1.86
C ASP A 105 -7.99 -1.39 1.00
N PRO A 106 -7.86 -0.51 0.00
CA PRO A 106 -6.71 -0.51 -0.89
C PRO A 106 -5.44 -0.14 -0.13
N ASN A 107 -4.33 -0.84 -0.41
CA ASN A 107 -3.04 -0.62 0.22
C ASN A 107 -1.97 -0.34 -0.84
N GLY A 108 -0.99 -1.22 -1.02
CA GLY A 108 0.04 -1.05 -2.02
C GLY A 108 -0.50 -0.96 -3.44
N LEU A 109 0.11 -0.11 -4.26
CA LEU A 109 -0.19 -0.03 -5.69
C LEU A 109 1.10 0.11 -6.51
N ALA A 110 1.08 -0.40 -7.75
CA ALA A 110 2.20 -0.29 -8.68
C ALA A 110 1.73 -0.31 -10.14
N PHE A 111 2.41 0.44 -10.99
CA PHE A 111 2.27 0.29 -12.44
C PHE A 111 3.19 -0.81 -12.98
N SER A 112 2.80 -1.43 -14.10
CA SER A 112 3.73 -2.17 -14.94
C SER A 112 4.80 -1.22 -15.52
N PRO A 113 5.97 -1.74 -15.98
CA PRO A 113 7.05 -0.90 -16.51
C PRO A 113 6.65 -0.02 -17.69
N ASP A 114 5.66 -0.45 -18.47
CA ASP A 114 5.09 0.24 -19.64
C ASP A 114 3.86 1.08 -19.31
N TYR A 115 3.46 1.14 -18.02
CA TYR A 115 2.28 1.87 -17.53
C TYR A 115 0.94 1.44 -18.15
N THR A 116 0.88 0.27 -18.78
CA THR A 116 -0.37 -0.27 -19.35
C THR A 116 -1.21 -1.06 -18.36
N LYS A 117 -0.65 -1.36 -17.18
CA LYS A 117 -1.34 -2.04 -16.07
C LYS A 117 -1.17 -1.28 -14.77
N LEU A 118 -2.23 -1.28 -13.94
CA LEU A 118 -2.18 -0.87 -12.55
C LEU A 118 -2.54 -2.07 -11.68
N TYR A 119 -1.69 -2.36 -10.71
CA TYR A 119 -1.91 -3.37 -9.67
C TYR A 119 -2.30 -2.67 -8.37
N VAL A 120 -3.35 -3.14 -7.71
CA VAL A 120 -3.82 -2.58 -6.44
C VAL A 120 -4.09 -3.72 -5.47
N ILE A 121 -3.47 -3.65 -4.31
CA ILE A 121 -3.66 -4.60 -3.21
C ILE A 121 -4.91 -4.22 -2.43
N SER A 122 -5.73 -5.23 -2.11
CA SER A 122 -6.77 -5.17 -1.08
C SER A 122 -6.24 -5.91 0.14
N THR A 123 -5.76 -5.21 1.15
CA THR A 123 -5.22 -5.84 2.35
C THR A 123 -6.35 -6.48 3.17
N GLY A 124 -6.10 -7.62 3.76
CA GLY A 124 -7.05 -8.25 4.67
C GLY A 124 -7.24 -7.43 5.94
N LYS A 125 -8.13 -7.88 6.82
CA LYS A 125 -8.40 -7.23 8.10
C LYS A 125 -7.13 -6.99 8.90
N GLY A 126 -6.94 -5.74 9.31
CA GLY A 126 -5.94 -5.34 10.29
C GLY A 126 -6.37 -5.58 11.74
N PRO A 127 -5.46 -5.42 12.69
CA PRO A 127 -5.80 -5.45 14.11
C PRO A 127 -6.80 -4.31 14.45
N GLY A 128 -7.90 -4.67 15.09
CA GLY A 128 -8.94 -3.69 15.47
C GLY A 128 -9.92 -3.30 14.38
N ASP A 129 -9.81 -3.88 13.20
CA ASP A 129 -10.71 -3.65 12.09
C ASP A 129 -12.09 -4.26 12.35
N THR A 130 -13.12 -3.42 12.41
CA THR A 130 -14.52 -3.82 12.62
C THR A 130 -15.29 -4.00 11.32
N ASP A 131 -14.77 -3.46 10.22
CA ASP A 131 -15.37 -3.59 8.89
C ASP A 131 -15.11 -4.99 8.32
N PRO A 132 -15.79 -5.41 7.23
CA PRO A 132 -15.48 -6.64 6.53
C PRO A 132 -14.01 -6.74 6.12
N GLY A 133 -13.33 -5.60 5.97
CA GLY A 133 -11.93 -5.50 5.59
C GLY A 133 -11.71 -5.81 4.12
N GLY A 134 -10.47 -5.71 3.68
CA GLY A 134 -10.07 -6.09 2.35
C GLY A 134 -10.05 -7.61 2.14
N LYS A 135 -9.85 -8.02 0.90
CA LYS A 135 -9.87 -9.43 0.48
C LYS A 135 -8.55 -10.15 0.73
N GLY A 136 -7.47 -9.42 1.01
CA GLY A 136 -6.11 -9.96 1.11
C GLY A 136 -5.63 -10.50 -0.25
N ASP A 137 -6.02 -9.87 -1.34
CA ASP A 137 -5.67 -10.22 -2.71
C ASP A 137 -5.14 -8.99 -3.47
N MET A 138 -4.86 -9.14 -4.74
CA MET A 138 -4.45 -8.06 -5.63
C MET A 138 -5.31 -8.09 -6.87
N SER A 139 -5.82 -6.93 -7.26
CA SER A 139 -6.46 -6.69 -8.55
C SER A 139 -5.47 -6.10 -9.54
N VAL A 140 -5.63 -6.43 -10.82
CA VAL A 140 -4.95 -5.79 -11.94
C VAL A 140 -5.98 -5.16 -12.87
N PHE A 141 -5.68 -3.95 -13.33
CA PHE A 141 -6.48 -3.17 -14.28
C PHE A 141 -5.68 -2.88 -15.53
N ASP A 142 -6.34 -2.81 -16.67
CA ASP A 142 -5.79 -2.19 -17.87
C ASP A 142 -5.83 -0.67 -17.71
N VAL A 143 -4.76 0.01 -18.11
CA VAL A 143 -4.65 1.48 -18.10
C VAL A 143 -4.64 1.98 -19.53
N SER A 144 -5.59 2.81 -19.90
CA SER A 144 -5.64 3.43 -21.22
C SER A 144 -4.77 4.69 -21.31
N ALA A 145 -4.50 5.16 -22.51
CA ALA A 145 -3.69 6.36 -22.74
C ALA A 145 -4.30 7.64 -22.11
N ASP A 146 -5.60 7.66 -21.84
CA ASP A 146 -6.30 8.74 -21.14
C ASP A 146 -6.46 8.47 -19.63
N ASN A 147 -5.64 7.56 -19.08
CA ASN A 147 -5.56 7.22 -17.65
C ASN A 147 -6.87 6.63 -17.08
N LYS A 148 -7.68 5.97 -17.90
CA LYS A 148 -8.84 5.24 -17.42
C LYS A 148 -8.52 3.79 -17.18
N LEU A 149 -9.17 3.23 -16.17
CA LEU A 149 -9.02 1.84 -15.78
C LEU A 149 -10.15 0.99 -16.35
N ALA A 150 -9.80 -0.20 -16.85
CA ALA A 150 -10.74 -1.17 -17.40
C ALA A 150 -10.30 -2.61 -17.08
N ASN A 151 -11.14 -3.59 -17.40
CA ASN A 151 -10.83 -5.02 -17.41
C ASN A 151 -10.24 -5.52 -16.08
N GLN A 152 -10.80 -5.08 -14.94
CA GLN A 152 -10.38 -5.57 -13.63
C GLN A 152 -10.37 -7.10 -13.56
N LYS A 153 -9.26 -7.66 -13.08
CA LYS A 153 -9.11 -9.10 -12.80
C LYS A 153 -8.39 -9.29 -11.47
N ARG A 154 -8.69 -10.38 -10.77
CA ARG A 154 -7.87 -10.81 -9.65
C ARG A 154 -6.53 -11.31 -10.17
N PHE A 155 -5.43 -10.76 -9.68
CA PHE A 155 -4.07 -11.17 -10.03
C PHE A 155 -3.64 -12.39 -9.21
N SER A 156 -3.74 -12.33 -7.89
CA SER A 156 -3.37 -13.40 -6.97
C SER A 156 -4.15 -13.29 -5.66
N ASP A 157 -4.40 -14.42 -5.01
CA ASP A 157 -4.92 -14.49 -3.64
C ASP A 157 -3.82 -14.67 -2.59
N PHE A 158 -2.56 -14.74 -3.01
CA PHE A 158 -1.38 -14.89 -2.17
C PHE A 158 -1.41 -16.11 -1.23
N MET A 159 -2.09 -17.18 -1.63
CA MET A 159 -1.99 -18.47 -0.96
C MET A 159 -0.73 -19.19 -1.43
N ILE A 160 0.17 -19.53 -0.51
CA ILE A 160 1.43 -20.25 -0.79
C ILE A 160 1.49 -21.45 0.17
N ASP A 161 1.53 -22.67 -0.38
CA ASP A 161 1.57 -23.91 0.41
C ASP A 161 0.44 -23.99 1.48
N GLY A 162 -0.74 -23.45 1.16
CA GLY A 162 -1.87 -23.36 2.09
C GLY A 162 -1.79 -22.27 3.16
N VAL A 163 -0.74 -21.46 3.13
CA VAL A 163 -0.55 -20.32 4.05
C VAL A 163 -0.90 -19.02 3.33
N LYS A 164 -1.73 -18.19 3.97
CA LYS A 164 -2.02 -16.85 3.52
C LYS A 164 -0.82 -15.95 3.76
N CYS A 165 -0.25 -15.41 2.68
CA CYS A 165 0.83 -14.44 2.71
C CYS A 165 0.24 -13.06 2.40
N GLY A 166 -0.36 -12.41 3.41
CA GLY A 166 -1.08 -11.15 3.26
C GLY A 166 -0.23 -10.07 2.59
N PRO A 167 -0.65 -9.57 1.41
CA PRO A 167 0.08 -8.53 0.70
C PRO A 167 -0.12 -7.17 1.36
N ASP A 168 0.90 -6.29 1.26
CA ASP A 168 0.88 -4.92 1.78
C ASP A 168 1.48 -3.94 0.76
N GLY A 169 2.79 -3.72 0.76
CA GLY A 169 3.47 -2.91 -0.26
C GLY A 169 3.84 -3.72 -1.51
N VAL A 170 3.89 -3.06 -2.67
CA VAL A 170 4.24 -3.69 -3.95
C VAL A 170 5.10 -2.77 -4.81
N ARG A 171 6.08 -3.35 -5.51
CA ARG A 171 6.87 -2.67 -6.55
C ARG A 171 7.06 -3.61 -7.73
N CYS A 172 7.18 -3.01 -8.93
CA CYS A 172 7.44 -3.73 -10.17
C CYS A 172 8.93 -3.65 -10.55
N ASP A 173 9.50 -4.73 -11.06
CA ASP A 173 10.83 -4.66 -11.66
C ASP A 173 10.75 -4.40 -13.17
N VAL A 174 11.90 -4.16 -13.81
CA VAL A 174 11.99 -3.85 -15.26
C VAL A 174 11.50 -4.98 -16.16
N ASN A 175 11.38 -6.20 -15.66
CA ASN A 175 10.84 -7.36 -16.37
C ASN A 175 9.33 -7.53 -16.15
N GLY A 176 8.70 -6.64 -15.40
CA GLY A 176 7.28 -6.71 -15.05
C GLY A 176 6.96 -7.64 -13.89
N ASN A 177 7.96 -8.22 -13.21
CA ASN A 177 7.68 -9.03 -12.04
C ASN A 177 7.25 -8.15 -10.86
N LEU A 178 6.28 -8.62 -10.12
CA LEU A 178 5.76 -7.95 -8.93
C LEU A 178 6.45 -8.47 -7.68
N TRP A 179 7.10 -7.58 -6.98
CA TRP A 179 7.71 -7.80 -5.68
C TRP A 179 6.72 -7.29 -4.64
N VAL A 180 6.24 -8.17 -3.77
CA VAL A 180 5.14 -7.89 -2.85
C VAL A 180 5.58 -8.21 -1.43
N SER A 181 5.47 -7.25 -0.53
CA SER A 181 5.70 -7.50 0.88
C SER A 181 4.66 -8.47 1.44
N SER A 182 5.04 -9.29 2.40
CA SER A 182 4.25 -10.43 2.86
C SER A 182 4.16 -10.47 4.37
N ASN A 183 2.91 -10.57 4.85
CA ASN A 183 2.56 -10.81 6.24
C ASN A 183 1.86 -12.16 6.36
N ALA A 184 2.53 -13.14 6.93
CA ALA A 184 1.97 -14.46 7.20
C ALA A 184 1.71 -14.71 8.71
N GLY A 185 1.67 -13.66 9.50
CA GLY A 185 1.43 -13.74 10.94
C GLY A 185 2.45 -14.63 11.64
N ARG A 186 1.97 -15.71 12.26
CA ARG A 186 2.80 -16.65 13.01
C ARG A 186 3.40 -17.79 12.18
N HIS A 187 3.10 -17.85 10.87
CA HIS A 187 3.63 -18.89 10.00
C HIS A 187 5.10 -18.60 9.64
N VAL A 188 6.02 -19.29 10.32
CA VAL A 188 7.46 -19.10 10.14
C VAL A 188 7.87 -19.40 8.69
N GLY A 189 8.67 -18.48 8.10
CA GLY A 189 9.22 -18.64 6.75
C GLY A 189 8.29 -18.22 5.61
N TYR A 190 7.14 -17.60 5.91
CA TYR A 190 6.19 -17.08 4.92
C TYR A 190 6.09 -15.56 4.93
N SER A 191 6.59 -14.88 5.97
CA SER A 191 6.75 -13.42 5.99
C SER A 191 8.01 -12.97 5.26
N GLY A 192 7.98 -11.75 4.72
CA GLY A 192 9.08 -11.15 3.98
C GLY A 192 8.64 -10.58 2.63
N VAL A 193 9.17 -11.08 1.51
CA VAL A 193 8.82 -10.64 0.16
C VAL A 193 8.52 -11.85 -0.73
N THR A 194 7.45 -11.77 -1.51
CA THR A 194 7.08 -12.74 -2.54
C THR A 194 7.25 -12.11 -3.92
N VAL A 195 7.76 -12.85 -4.89
CA VAL A 195 8.01 -12.36 -6.25
C VAL A 195 7.16 -13.14 -7.24
N TRP A 196 6.39 -12.42 -8.03
CA TRP A 196 5.40 -12.98 -8.94
C TRP A 196 5.67 -12.53 -10.37
N ALA A 197 5.68 -13.45 -11.31
CA ALA A 197 5.71 -13.12 -12.73
C ALA A 197 4.42 -12.38 -13.14
N PRO A 198 4.41 -11.63 -14.27
CA PRO A 198 3.20 -10.97 -14.79
C PRO A 198 2.03 -11.92 -15.03
N SER A 199 2.31 -13.21 -15.20
CA SER A 199 1.29 -14.28 -15.34
C SER A 199 0.57 -14.63 -14.03
N GLY A 200 1.01 -14.11 -12.88
CA GLY A 200 0.53 -14.51 -11.55
C GLY A 200 1.24 -15.75 -10.98
N GLN A 201 2.28 -16.26 -11.63
CA GLN A 201 3.08 -17.37 -11.11
C GLN A 201 4.06 -16.86 -10.04
N LEU A 202 4.11 -17.53 -8.88
CA LEU A 202 5.14 -17.30 -7.87
C LEU A 202 6.50 -17.79 -8.41
N ILE A 203 7.49 -16.89 -8.45
CA ILE A 203 8.83 -17.19 -9.00
C ILE A 203 9.95 -17.05 -7.95
N GLY A 204 9.67 -16.46 -6.79
CA GLY A 204 10.69 -16.29 -5.75
C GLY A 204 10.13 -15.81 -4.42
N ARG A 205 10.93 -15.98 -3.37
CA ARG A 205 10.65 -15.46 -2.03
C ARG A 205 11.93 -15.01 -1.34
N ILE A 206 11.84 -13.88 -0.61
CA ILE A 206 12.82 -13.49 0.38
C ILE A 206 12.16 -13.69 1.75
N ARG A 207 12.70 -14.59 2.54
CA ARG A 207 12.16 -14.89 3.88
C ARG A 207 12.79 -13.96 4.90
N LEU A 208 11.96 -13.30 5.69
CA LEU A 208 12.40 -12.49 6.82
C LEU A 208 11.90 -13.13 8.13
N PRO A 209 12.59 -12.88 9.25
CA PRO A 209 12.15 -13.38 10.55
C PRO A 209 10.95 -12.63 11.11
N GLU A 210 10.50 -11.59 10.42
CA GLU A 210 9.40 -10.71 10.81
C GLU A 210 8.59 -10.25 9.61
N VAL A 211 7.43 -9.67 9.86
CA VAL A 211 6.53 -9.15 8.83
C VAL A 211 7.20 -8.00 8.08
N CYS A 212 7.06 -7.99 6.76
CA CYS A 212 7.46 -6.88 5.90
C CYS A 212 6.22 -6.06 5.50
N GLY A 213 6.21 -4.78 5.84
CA GLY A 213 5.10 -3.88 5.51
C GLY A 213 5.27 -3.21 4.14
N ASN A 214 6.47 -2.77 3.78
CA ASN A 214 6.69 -2.11 2.49
C ASN A 214 8.09 -2.37 1.94
N ILE A 215 8.25 -2.14 0.64
CA ILE A 215 9.50 -2.36 -0.08
C ILE A 215 9.76 -1.24 -1.09
N CYS A 216 11.02 -0.98 -1.38
CA CYS A 216 11.41 -0.13 -2.51
C CYS A 216 12.73 -0.57 -3.13
N PHE A 217 12.87 -0.37 -4.42
CA PHE A 217 14.14 -0.48 -5.11
C PHE A 217 14.90 0.84 -5.05
N GLY A 218 16.17 0.79 -4.68
CA GLY A 218 17.00 1.97 -4.56
C GLY A 218 18.46 1.73 -4.94
N GLY A 219 19.28 2.74 -4.64
CA GLY A 219 20.68 2.79 -5.04
C GLY A 219 20.88 3.26 -6.49
N PRO A 220 22.14 3.59 -6.90
CA PRO A 220 22.40 4.19 -8.22
C PRO A 220 21.94 3.35 -9.40
N LYS A 221 21.90 2.03 -9.25
CA LYS A 221 21.44 1.08 -10.28
C LYS A 221 20.03 0.59 -10.04
N ARG A 222 19.31 1.08 -9.00
CA ARG A 222 17.98 0.61 -8.60
C ARG A 222 17.86 -0.92 -8.49
N ASN A 223 18.94 -1.59 -8.11
CA ASN A 223 19.01 -3.04 -7.93
C ASN A 223 19.24 -3.44 -6.46
N ARG A 224 19.05 -2.54 -5.53
CA ARG A 224 19.04 -2.83 -4.11
C ARG A 224 17.60 -2.73 -3.60
N LEU A 225 17.05 -3.87 -3.20
CA LEU A 225 15.72 -3.92 -2.59
C LEU A 225 15.85 -3.62 -1.10
N PHE A 226 15.16 -2.58 -0.65
CA PHE A 226 14.98 -2.26 0.75
C PHE A 226 13.64 -2.82 1.21
N MET A 227 13.59 -3.39 2.40
CA MET A 227 12.42 -4.05 2.98
C MET A 227 12.20 -3.48 4.38
N ALA A 228 11.14 -2.68 4.52
CA ALA A 228 10.72 -2.12 5.80
C ALA A 228 9.89 -3.17 6.55
N ALA A 229 10.51 -3.79 7.55
CA ALA A 229 9.88 -4.79 8.37
C ALA A 229 9.46 -4.23 9.73
N SER A 230 8.87 -5.06 10.61
CA SER A 230 8.27 -4.61 11.87
C SER A 230 9.20 -3.81 12.76
N GLN A 231 10.47 -4.22 12.87
CA GLN A 231 11.46 -3.57 13.71
C GLN A 231 12.78 -3.25 13.00
N SER A 232 12.93 -3.73 11.76
CA SER A 232 14.21 -3.69 11.05
C SER A 232 14.04 -3.19 9.62
N LEU A 233 15.10 -2.57 9.12
CA LEU A 233 15.23 -2.27 7.69
C LEU A 233 16.24 -3.23 7.08
N TYR A 234 15.76 -4.15 6.25
CA TYR A 234 16.61 -5.08 5.51
C TYR A 234 16.94 -4.55 4.12
N ALA A 235 18.05 -5.01 3.56
CA ALA A 235 18.37 -4.71 2.17
C ALA A 235 19.13 -5.87 1.52
N VAL A 236 18.87 -6.11 0.23
CA VAL A 236 19.55 -7.12 -0.57
C VAL A 236 19.78 -6.59 -1.98
N TYR A 237 20.90 -7.00 -2.59
CA TYR A 237 21.11 -6.77 -4.01
C TYR A 237 20.37 -7.82 -4.82
N THR A 238 19.71 -7.38 -5.89
CA THR A 238 18.99 -8.24 -6.82
C THR A 238 19.65 -8.26 -8.19
N ALA A 239 19.42 -9.31 -8.96
CA ALA A 239 19.87 -9.40 -10.36
C ALA A 239 19.01 -8.55 -11.32
N THR A 240 17.90 -8.00 -10.84
CA THR A 240 17.00 -7.11 -11.59
C THR A 240 17.00 -5.71 -11.00
N GLN A 241 16.33 -4.77 -11.67
CA GLN A 241 16.20 -3.37 -11.27
C GLN A 241 14.74 -3.03 -11.09
N GLY A 242 14.42 -2.10 -10.18
CA GLY A 242 13.09 -1.53 -10.08
C GLY A 242 12.70 -0.78 -11.35
N ALA A 243 11.43 -0.91 -11.78
CA ALA A 243 10.93 -0.36 -13.04
C ALA A 243 10.84 1.16 -13.03
N ALA A 244 10.31 1.73 -11.95
CA ALA A 244 10.11 3.16 -11.82
C ALA A 244 10.77 3.70 -10.56
N PRO A 245 11.04 5.01 -10.47
CA PRO A 245 11.27 5.64 -9.19
C PRO A 245 10.01 5.41 -8.37
N GLY A 246 10.10 4.56 -7.39
CA GLY A 246 9.02 4.23 -6.48
C GLY A 246 9.00 5.15 -5.30
#